data_8e6065ea42feefa0c6519eb155a551d5
#
_entry.id   8e6065ea42feefa0c6519eb155a551d5
#
_cell.length_a   1.000
_cell.length_b   1.000
_cell.length_c   1.000
_cell.angle_alpha   90.00
_cell.angle_beta   90.00
_cell.angle_gamma   90.00
#
_symmetry.space_group_name_H-M   'P 1'
#
loop_
_entity.id
_entity.type
_entity.pdbx_description
1 polymer ?
#
loop_
_entity_poly.entity_id
_entity_poly.type
_entity_poly.pdbx_seq_one_letter_code
_entity_poly.pdbx_strand_id
1 'polypeptide(L)'
;MKLTARQVETAKPKEKPYKLADGGGLYLLVNPNGKKYWRLKYRSLGKEKLLAIGVYPDVSLAEARSKREDAKRTLAAGNDPSLERKIEKLSRQQDAENSFEAITREWYQRRYDRWSVSYREEMLRTFEKDVFPYIGHRPIKDIKPMELLAVLSKIEARGATEKVRKVRQRCGEVWKYAVVTGRAEYNPAPDLASAVTPHEKEHYAFLTQDELPEFLRTLNTYAGSVLVKIAMQLLILTGVRPGELRQAEWQEFDFERKVWNVPAERMKMRRPHLVPLSSQAIDLLNQLKPMTGAGALLFPGRNN
;
A
#
# COMPACT_ATOMS: atom_id res chain seq x y z
N MET A 1 -24.58 -50.96 -7.71
CA MET A 1 -23.57 -51.23 -6.65
C MET A 1 -22.85 -49.90 -6.33
N LYS A 2 -22.53 -49.65 -5.08
CA LYS A 2 -21.65 -48.53 -4.69
C LYS A 2 -20.20 -48.86 -5.01
N LEU A 3 -19.41 -47.89 -5.46
CA LEU A 3 -17.99 -48.05 -5.73
C LEU A 3 -17.20 -48.34 -4.45
N THR A 4 -16.12 -49.11 -4.59
CA THR A 4 -15.11 -49.26 -3.54
C THR A 4 -13.88 -48.40 -3.84
N ALA A 5 -13.10 -48.03 -2.82
CA ALA A 5 -11.86 -47.27 -3.01
C ALA A 5 -10.90 -47.99 -3.99
N ARG A 6 -10.78 -49.32 -3.86
CA ARG A 6 -9.96 -50.13 -4.75
C ARG A 6 -10.39 -50.08 -6.24
N GLN A 7 -11.72 -50.07 -6.50
CA GLN A 7 -12.25 -49.93 -7.87
C GLN A 7 -11.94 -48.57 -8.47
N VAL A 8 -11.99 -47.48 -7.64
CA VAL A 8 -11.63 -46.13 -8.07
C VAL A 8 -10.14 -46.02 -8.38
N GLU A 9 -9.30 -46.59 -7.52
CA GLU A 9 -7.84 -46.59 -7.68
C GLU A 9 -7.40 -47.39 -8.91
N THR A 10 -7.91 -48.62 -9.08
CA THR A 10 -7.51 -49.55 -10.15
C THR A 10 -8.18 -49.29 -11.48
N ALA A 11 -9.09 -48.33 -11.61
CA ALA A 11 -9.76 -47.97 -12.86
C ALA A 11 -8.74 -47.48 -13.89
N LYS A 12 -8.52 -48.28 -14.97
CA LYS A 12 -7.59 -47.98 -16.06
C LYS A 12 -8.24 -47.17 -17.17
N PRO A 13 -7.52 -46.26 -17.85
CA PRO A 13 -8.03 -45.58 -19.03
C PRO A 13 -8.39 -46.55 -20.15
N LYS A 14 -9.37 -46.17 -20.95
CA LYS A 14 -9.81 -46.85 -22.17
C LYS A 14 -9.73 -45.89 -23.35
N GLU A 15 -9.90 -46.36 -24.57
CA GLU A 15 -9.87 -45.55 -25.79
C GLU A 15 -10.91 -44.42 -25.74
N LYS A 16 -12.08 -44.68 -25.10
CA LYS A 16 -13.13 -43.66 -24.92
C LYS A 16 -13.38 -43.41 -23.44
N PRO A 17 -13.78 -42.18 -23.05
CA PRO A 17 -14.17 -41.90 -21.68
C PRO A 17 -15.32 -42.79 -21.21
N TYR A 18 -15.25 -43.32 -20.00
CA TYR A 18 -16.32 -44.15 -19.44
C TYR A 18 -16.66 -43.73 -18.01
N LYS A 19 -17.85 -44.13 -17.56
CA LYS A 19 -18.40 -43.77 -16.26
C LYS A 19 -18.48 -45.00 -15.35
N LEU A 20 -18.08 -44.79 -14.08
CA LEU A 20 -18.29 -45.75 -13.01
C LEU A 20 -19.26 -45.11 -12.02
N ALA A 21 -20.48 -45.64 -11.92
CA ALA A 21 -21.54 -45.12 -11.08
C ALA A 21 -21.34 -45.52 -9.63
N ASP A 22 -21.48 -44.55 -8.70
CA ASP A 22 -21.47 -44.76 -7.23
C ASP A 22 -22.89 -44.75 -6.63
N GLY A 23 -23.88 -44.34 -7.40
CA GLY A 23 -25.26 -44.19 -6.94
C GLY A 23 -25.60 -42.75 -6.53
N GLY A 24 -26.93 -42.48 -6.47
CA GLY A 24 -27.43 -41.15 -6.14
C GLY A 24 -27.01 -40.05 -7.10
N GLY A 25 -26.73 -40.40 -8.36
CA GLY A 25 -26.24 -39.46 -9.38
C GLY A 25 -24.74 -39.24 -9.42
N LEU A 26 -23.98 -39.72 -8.42
CA LEU A 26 -22.52 -39.62 -8.36
C LEU A 26 -21.87 -40.69 -9.26
N TYR A 27 -20.89 -40.30 -10.04
CA TYR A 27 -20.06 -41.21 -10.83
C TYR A 27 -18.64 -40.70 -11.01
N LEU A 28 -17.71 -41.61 -11.24
CA LEU A 28 -16.36 -41.32 -11.65
C LEU A 28 -16.27 -41.38 -13.19
N LEU A 29 -15.87 -40.30 -13.81
CA LEU A 29 -15.55 -40.25 -15.24
C LEU A 29 -14.05 -40.52 -15.41
N VAL A 30 -13.70 -41.62 -16.08
CA VAL A 30 -12.31 -41.97 -16.42
C VAL A 30 -12.06 -41.61 -17.88
N ASN A 31 -11.14 -40.70 -18.10
CA ASN A 31 -10.74 -40.23 -19.43
C ASN A 31 -9.62 -41.06 -20.04
N PRO A 32 -9.43 -41.07 -21.37
CA PRO A 32 -8.35 -41.81 -22.07
C PRO A 32 -6.94 -41.39 -21.61
N ASN A 33 -6.78 -40.12 -21.16
CA ASN A 33 -5.51 -39.61 -20.63
C ASN A 33 -5.22 -40.04 -19.16
N GLY A 34 -6.01 -40.95 -18.59
CA GLY A 34 -5.86 -41.45 -17.24
C GLY A 34 -6.44 -40.53 -16.13
N LYS A 35 -6.84 -39.31 -16.43
CA LYS A 35 -7.46 -38.41 -15.43
C LYS A 35 -8.85 -38.91 -15.05
N LYS A 36 -9.18 -38.85 -13.77
CA LYS A 36 -10.43 -39.32 -13.17
C LYS A 36 -11.17 -38.16 -12.51
N TYR A 37 -12.42 -37.97 -12.92
CA TYR A 37 -13.22 -36.82 -12.46
C TYR A 37 -14.48 -37.29 -11.76
N TRP A 38 -14.73 -36.80 -10.57
CA TRP A 38 -16.00 -36.98 -9.87
C TRP A 38 -17.04 -36.02 -10.45
N ARG A 39 -18.20 -36.57 -10.84
CA ARG A 39 -19.34 -35.83 -11.40
C ARG A 39 -20.61 -36.26 -10.69
N LEU A 40 -21.50 -35.30 -10.45
CA LEU A 40 -22.85 -35.55 -9.93
C LEU A 40 -23.88 -35.10 -10.97
N LYS A 41 -24.69 -36.05 -11.39
CA LYS A 41 -25.86 -35.83 -12.25
C LYS A 41 -27.08 -35.61 -11.37
N TYR A 42 -27.80 -34.52 -11.58
CA TYR A 42 -28.97 -34.15 -10.78
C TYR A 42 -30.01 -33.44 -11.63
N ARG A 43 -31.23 -33.26 -11.10
CA ARG A 43 -32.30 -32.48 -11.75
C ARG A 43 -32.61 -31.25 -10.90
N SER A 44 -32.78 -30.11 -11.54
CA SER A 44 -33.21 -28.86 -10.95
C SER A 44 -34.25 -28.23 -11.93
N LEU A 45 -35.42 -27.84 -11.41
CA LEU A 45 -36.51 -27.27 -12.20
C LEU A 45 -36.86 -28.10 -13.45
N GLY A 46 -36.93 -29.43 -13.30
CA GLY A 46 -37.23 -30.36 -14.38
C GLY A 46 -36.08 -30.62 -15.38
N LYS A 47 -35.00 -29.84 -15.36
CA LYS A 47 -33.85 -29.99 -16.25
C LYS A 47 -32.73 -30.83 -15.60
N GLU A 48 -32.13 -31.70 -16.40
CA GLU A 48 -30.97 -32.45 -16.01
C GLU A 48 -29.71 -31.56 -16.04
N LYS A 49 -28.93 -31.57 -14.96
CA LYS A 49 -27.70 -30.80 -14.81
C LYS A 49 -26.56 -31.66 -14.30
N LEU A 50 -25.33 -31.18 -14.50
CA LEU A 50 -24.11 -31.87 -14.12
C LEU A 50 -23.26 -30.97 -13.22
N LEU A 51 -22.94 -31.44 -12.03
CA LEU A 51 -22.03 -30.75 -11.11
C LEU A 51 -20.66 -31.43 -11.09
N ALA A 52 -19.59 -30.65 -11.27
CA ALA A 52 -18.22 -31.10 -11.07
C ALA A 52 -17.93 -31.18 -9.55
N ILE A 53 -17.65 -32.38 -9.05
CA ILE A 53 -17.36 -32.60 -7.63
C ILE A 53 -15.88 -32.43 -7.32
N GLY A 54 -14.99 -32.92 -8.20
CA GLY A 54 -13.53 -32.80 -8.03
C GLY A 54 -12.77 -33.77 -8.91
N VAL A 55 -11.47 -33.82 -8.71
CA VAL A 55 -10.54 -34.70 -9.44
C VAL A 55 -9.97 -35.74 -8.45
N TYR A 56 -9.93 -37.01 -8.83
CA TYR A 56 -9.23 -38.04 -8.08
C TYR A 56 -7.73 -38.03 -8.48
N PRO A 57 -6.76 -38.15 -7.54
CA PRO A 57 -6.93 -38.47 -6.11
C PRO A 57 -7.17 -37.29 -5.18
N ASP A 58 -7.08 -36.04 -5.60
CA ASP A 58 -7.25 -34.84 -4.76
C ASP A 58 -8.59 -34.85 -3.98
N VAL A 59 -9.63 -35.44 -4.58
CA VAL A 59 -10.91 -35.71 -3.92
C VAL A 59 -11.10 -37.22 -3.85
N SER A 60 -11.06 -37.76 -2.64
CA SER A 60 -11.31 -39.18 -2.37
C SER A 60 -12.77 -39.57 -2.62
N LEU A 61 -13.05 -40.89 -2.66
CA LEU A 61 -14.42 -41.42 -2.77
C LEU A 61 -15.30 -40.95 -1.59
N ALA A 62 -14.75 -40.95 -0.38
CA ALA A 62 -15.47 -40.51 0.82
C ALA A 62 -15.86 -39.02 0.73
N GLU A 63 -14.93 -38.16 0.35
CA GLU A 63 -15.19 -36.73 0.15
C GLU A 63 -16.16 -36.47 -1.00
N ALA A 64 -16.06 -37.24 -2.12
CA ALA A 64 -16.99 -37.13 -3.22
C ALA A 64 -18.44 -37.46 -2.79
N ARG A 65 -18.60 -38.46 -1.92
CA ARG A 65 -19.89 -38.81 -1.32
C ARG A 65 -20.39 -37.72 -0.39
N SER A 66 -19.55 -37.15 0.46
CA SER A 66 -19.90 -36.01 1.32
C SER A 66 -20.41 -34.84 0.48
N LYS A 67 -19.65 -34.42 -0.53
CA LYS A 67 -20.02 -33.33 -1.44
C LYS A 67 -21.31 -33.63 -2.22
N ARG A 68 -21.61 -34.90 -2.52
CA ARG A 68 -22.91 -35.31 -3.08
C ARG A 68 -24.06 -35.04 -2.11
N GLU A 69 -23.91 -35.43 -0.83
CA GLU A 69 -24.94 -35.22 0.17
C GLU A 69 -25.15 -33.72 0.44
N ASP A 70 -24.08 -32.90 0.42
CA ASP A 70 -24.18 -31.44 0.53
C ASP A 70 -24.98 -30.87 -0.64
N ALA A 71 -24.65 -31.29 -1.88
CA ALA A 71 -25.40 -30.88 -3.07
C ALA A 71 -26.89 -31.29 -3.03
N LYS A 72 -27.21 -32.46 -2.47
CA LYS A 72 -28.60 -32.90 -2.28
C LYS A 72 -29.32 -32.06 -1.22
N ARG A 73 -28.64 -31.66 -0.15
CA ARG A 73 -29.23 -30.75 0.86
C ARG A 73 -29.56 -29.39 0.26
N THR A 74 -28.66 -28.83 -0.57
CA THR A 74 -28.89 -27.59 -1.32
C THR A 74 -30.13 -27.73 -2.24
N LEU A 75 -30.23 -28.84 -2.98
CA LEU A 75 -31.39 -29.10 -3.85
C LEU A 75 -32.71 -29.25 -3.06
N ALA A 76 -32.67 -29.94 -1.90
CA ALA A 76 -33.83 -30.09 -1.03
C ALA A 76 -34.28 -28.75 -0.43
N ALA A 77 -33.37 -27.80 -0.23
CA ALA A 77 -33.67 -26.41 0.14
C ALA A 77 -34.21 -25.56 -1.03
N GLY A 78 -34.38 -26.12 -2.23
CA GLY A 78 -34.89 -25.42 -3.41
C GLY A 78 -33.81 -24.68 -4.24
N ASN A 79 -32.55 -24.75 -3.85
CA ASN A 79 -31.46 -24.04 -4.51
C ASN A 79 -30.70 -24.94 -5.51
N ASP A 80 -30.10 -24.34 -6.53
CA ASP A 80 -29.29 -25.05 -7.52
C ASP A 80 -27.81 -25.01 -7.12
N PRO A 81 -27.18 -26.17 -6.82
CA PRO A 81 -25.78 -26.23 -6.40
C PRO A 81 -24.78 -25.64 -7.41
N SER A 82 -25.09 -25.73 -8.72
CA SER A 82 -24.24 -25.15 -9.76
C SER A 82 -24.35 -23.63 -9.77
N LEU A 83 -25.54 -23.10 -9.54
CA LEU A 83 -25.78 -21.66 -9.48
C LEU A 83 -25.14 -21.07 -8.20
N GLU A 84 -25.33 -21.72 -7.04
CA GLU A 84 -24.70 -21.29 -5.79
C GLU A 84 -23.18 -21.23 -5.91
N ARG A 85 -22.54 -22.26 -6.48
CA ARG A 85 -21.10 -22.22 -6.72
C ARG A 85 -20.65 -21.09 -7.64
N LYS A 86 -21.44 -20.77 -8.66
CA LYS A 86 -21.14 -19.66 -9.57
C LYS A 86 -21.25 -18.32 -8.85
N ILE A 87 -22.30 -18.14 -8.05
CA ILE A 87 -22.50 -16.95 -7.22
C ILE A 87 -21.35 -16.81 -6.21
N GLU A 88 -21.01 -17.89 -5.51
CA GLU A 88 -19.88 -17.89 -4.54
C GLU A 88 -18.56 -17.52 -5.20
N LYS A 89 -18.28 -18.07 -6.38
CA LYS A 89 -17.06 -17.72 -7.14
C LYS A 89 -17.04 -16.25 -7.56
N LEU A 90 -18.17 -15.72 -8.02
CA LEU A 90 -18.30 -14.31 -8.40
C LEU A 90 -18.16 -13.40 -7.15
N SER A 91 -18.79 -13.77 -6.03
CA SER A 91 -18.64 -13.04 -4.77
C SER A 91 -17.19 -13.02 -4.30
N ARG A 92 -16.50 -14.17 -4.29
CA ARG A 92 -15.08 -14.23 -3.93
C ARG A 92 -14.19 -13.38 -4.85
N GLN A 93 -14.48 -13.37 -6.14
CA GLN A 93 -13.76 -12.52 -7.09
C GLN A 93 -14.01 -11.04 -6.80
N GLN A 94 -15.26 -10.66 -6.60
CA GLN A 94 -15.66 -9.30 -6.26
C GLN A 94 -15.07 -8.87 -4.90
N ASP A 95 -15.06 -9.76 -3.91
CA ASP A 95 -14.46 -9.50 -2.60
C ASP A 95 -12.93 -9.30 -2.70
N ALA A 96 -12.25 -10.06 -3.57
CA ALA A 96 -10.83 -9.86 -3.84
C ALA A 96 -10.53 -8.53 -4.54
N GLU A 97 -11.34 -8.15 -5.53
CA GLU A 97 -11.25 -6.85 -6.23
C GLU A 97 -11.58 -5.67 -5.29
N ASN A 98 -12.41 -5.88 -4.28
CA ASN A 98 -12.77 -4.91 -3.24
C ASN A 98 -12.00 -5.11 -1.92
N SER A 99 -10.89 -5.84 -1.94
CA SER A 99 -10.00 -5.93 -0.78
C SER A 99 -9.41 -4.56 -0.42
N PHE A 100 -9.07 -4.37 0.86
CA PHE A 100 -8.47 -3.11 1.31
C PHE A 100 -7.20 -2.77 0.51
N GLU A 101 -6.35 -3.75 0.22
CA GLU A 101 -5.15 -3.54 -0.58
C GLU A 101 -5.47 -3.15 -2.03
N ALA A 102 -6.39 -3.85 -2.71
CA ALA A 102 -6.76 -3.53 -4.09
C ALA A 102 -7.30 -2.10 -4.20
N ILE A 103 -8.18 -1.70 -3.28
CA ILE A 103 -8.74 -0.34 -3.24
C ILE A 103 -7.66 0.68 -2.88
N THR A 104 -6.74 0.36 -1.95
CA THR A 104 -5.63 1.25 -1.61
C THR A 104 -4.72 1.50 -2.81
N ARG A 105 -4.38 0.45 -3.57
CA ARG A 105 -3.54 0.57 -4.77
C ARG A 105 -4.22 1.37 -5.87
N GLU A 106 -5.53 1.18 -6.07
CA GLU A 106 -6.33 1.97 -7.00
C GLU A 106 -6.39 3.45 -6.59
N TRP A 107 -6.70 3.73 -5.32
CA TRP A 107 -6.71 5.08 -4.76
C TRP A 107 -5.34 5.76 -4.87
N TYR A 108 -4.25 5.03 -4.60
CA TYR A 108 -2.88 5.48 -4.72
C TYR A 108 -2.55 5.85 -6.16
N GLN A 109 -2.89 5.00 -7.13
CA GLN A 109 -2.60 5.25 -8.54
C GLN A 109 -3.33 6.48 -9.08
N ARG A 110 -4.58 6.70 -8.68
CA ARG A 110 -5.36 7.89 -9.07
C ARG A 110 -4.80 9.22 -8.56
N ARG A 111 -3.93 9.18 -7.56
CA ARG A 111 -3.32 10.36 -6.93
C ARG A 111 -1.82 10.44 -7.13
N TYR A 112 -1.26 9.48 -7.85
CA TYR A 112 0.17 9.29 -8.01
C TYR A 112 0.92 10.58 -8.40
N ASP A 113 0.42 11.35 -9.37
CA ASP A 113 1.05 12.56 -9.89
C ASP A 113 0.89 13.78 -8.96
N ARG A 114 0.03 13.69 -7.94
CA ARG A 114 -0.20 14.79 -7.00
C ARG A 114 0.83 14.85 -5.87
N TRP A 115 1.56 13.76 -5.67
CA TRP A 115 2.49 13.62 -4.55
C TRP A 115 3.95 13.66 -5.02
N SER A 116 4.84 14.13 -4.14
CA SER A 116 6.28 13.99 -4.38
C SER A 116 6.70 12.53 -4.36
N VAL A 117 7.77 12.20 -5.09
CA VAL A 117 8.31 10.83 -5.17
C VAL A 117 8.53 10.25 -3.78
N SER A 118 9.25 10.97 -2.92
CA SER A 118 9.57 10.53 -1.56
C SER A 118 8.32 10.26 -0.70
N TYR A 119 7.30 11.13 -0.80
CA TYR A 119 6.06 10.96 -0.01
C TYR A 119 5.27 9.72 -0.44
N ARG A 120 5.13 9.49 -1.75
CA ARG A 120 4.38 8.36 -2.27
C ARG A 120 5.06 7.01 -1.96
N GLU A 121 6.39 6.96 -2.06
CA GLU A 121 7.16 5.77 -1.71
C GLU A 121 7.07 5.44 -0.22
N GLU A 122 7.23 6.44 0.65
CA GLU A 122 7.07 6.27 2.10
C GLU A 122 5.66 5.80 2.46
N MET A 123 4.64 6.37 1.82
CA MET A 123 3.25 5.99 2.05
C MET A 123 2.98 4.54 1.63
N LEU A 124 3.39 4.14 0.43
CA LEU A 124 3.19 2.78 -0.05
C LEU A 124 3.94 1.77 0.82
N ARG A 125 5.21 2.04 1.13
CA ARG A 125 6.02 1.22 2.05
C ARG A 125 5.35 1.07 3.42
N THR A 126 4.70 2.12 3.90
CA THR A 126 3.96 2.08 5.17
C THR A 126 2.75 1.15 5.09
N PHE A 127 1.97 1.21 4.02
CA PHE A 127 0.86 0.27 3.81
C PHE A 127 1.34 -1.17 3.71
N GLU A 128 2.36 -1.42 2.90
CA GLU A 128 2.92 -2.77 2.69
C GLU A 128 3.50 -3.40 3.95
N LYS A 129 4.16 -2.60 4.79
CA LYS A 129 4.79 -3.10 6.00
C LYS A 129 3.84 -3.20 7.19
N ASP A 130 2.97 -2.21 7.37
CA ASP A 130 2.26 -2.03 8.64
C ASP A 130 0.75 -2.30 8.54
N VAL A 131 0.15 -2.36 7.35
CA VAL A 131 -1.31 -2.49 7.19
C VAL A 131 -1.70 -3.72 6.38
N PHE A 132 -1.17 -3.90 5.17
CA PHE A 132 -1.56 -4.99 4.28
C PHE A 132 -1.39 -6.39 4.87
N PRO A 133 -0.33 -6.69 5.65
CA PRO A 133 -0.18 -8.03 6.23
C PRO A 133 -1.32 -8.44 7.15
N TYR A 134 -2.09 -7.48 7.67
CA TYR A 134 -3.14 -7.74 8.65
C TYR A 134 -4.55 -7.64 8.06
N ILE A 135 -4.82 -6.59 7.28
CA ILE A 135 -6.16 -6.31 6.74
C ILE A 135 -6.19 -6.16 5.21
N GLY A 136 -5.05 -6.22 4.53
CA GLY A 136 -4.96 -5.98 3.08
C GLY A 136 -5.84 -6.90 2.24
N HIS A 137 -5.88 -8.18 2.57
CA HIS A 137 -6.64 -9.22 1.85
C HIS A 137 -8.14 -9.22 2.15
N ARG A 138 -8.58 -8.47 3.20
CA ARG A 138 -9.98 -8.43 3.62
C ARG A 138 -10.81 -7.53 2.71
N PRO A 139 -12.04 -7.90 2.34
CA PRO A 139 -12.98 -6.98 1.70
C PRO A 139 -13.17 -5.75 2.58
N ILE A 140 -13.02 -4.54 2.01
CA ILE A 140 -13.02 -3.30 2.80
C ILE A 140 -14.31 -3.07 3.59
N LYS A 141 -15.44 -3.53 3.04
CA LYS A 141 -16.77 -3.46 3.68
C LYS A 141 -16.88 -4.28 4.96
N ASP A 142 -16.08 -5.36 5.08
CA ASP A 142 -16.17 -6.34 6.17
C ASP A 142 -15.16 -6.07 7.29
N ILE A 143 -14.26 -5.10 7.10
CA ILE A 143 -13.25 -4.74 8.11
C ILE A 143 -13.91 -3.91 9.20
N LYS A 144 -13.90 -4.44 10.42
CA LYS A 144 -14.46 -3.78 11.60
C LYS A 144 -13.49 -2.76 12.21
N PRO A 145 -13.98 -1.72 12.91
CA PRO A 145 -13.13 -0.73 13.59
C PRO A 145 -12.06 -1.37 14.49
N MET A 146 -12.40 -2.44 15.22
CA MET A 146 -11.45 -3.15 16.08
C MET A 146 -10.27 -3.78 15.33
N GLU A 147 -10.46 -4.21 14.08
CA GLU A 147 -9.37 -4.78 13.28
C GLU A 147 -8.36 -3.70 12.88
N LEU A 148 -8.84 -2.52 12.48
CA LEU A 148 -7.96 -1.37 12.22
C LEU A 148 -7.29 -0.89 13.50
N LEU A 149 -8.01 -0.84 14.63
CA LEU A 149 -7.44 -0.50 15.93
C LEU A 149 -6.29 -1.45 16.31
N ALA A 150 -6.46 -2.75 16.11
CA ALA A 150 -5.42 -3.74 16.39
C ALA A 150 -4.14 -3.50 15.52
N VAL A 151 -4.31 -3.06 14.28
CA VAL A 151 -3.18 -2.66 13.42
C VAL A 151 -2.48 -1.41 14.00
N LEU A 152 -3.24 -0.40 14.39
CA LEU A 152 -2.71 0.85 14.97
C LEU A 152 -1.98 0.60 16.28
N SER A 153 -2.54 -0.24 17.16
CA SER A 153 -1.91 -0.61 18.43
C SER A 153 -0.58 -1.35 18.26
N LYS A 154 -0.42 -2.16 17.21
CA LYS A 154 0.87 -2.78 16.89
C LYS A 154 1.94 -1.75 16.48
N ILE A 155 1.54 -0.65 15.85
CA ILE A 155 2.46 0.45 15.49
C ILE A 155 2.78 1.25 16.76
N GLU A 156 1.78 1.49 17.61
CA GLU A 156 1.91 2.21 18.87
C GLU A 156 2.85 1.51 19.85
N ALA A 157 2.74 0.18 19.96
CA ALA A 157 3.62 -0.64 20.81
C ALA A 157 5.11 -0.53 20.46
N ARG A 158 5.44 0.00 19.28
CA ARG A 158 6.82 0.30 18.86
C ARG A 158 7.28 1.72 19.24
N GLY A 159 6.46 2.49 19.97
CA GLY A 159 6.72 3.87 20.35
C GLY A 159 6.50 4.90 19.22
N ALA A 160 5.90 4.50 18.09
CA ALA A 160 5.78 5.34 16.91
C ALA A 160 4.42 6.08 16.83
N THR A 161 4.10 6.89 17.85
CA THR A 161 2.79 7.57 18.01
C THR A 161 2.43 8.50 16.83
N GLU A 162 3.41 9.27 16.31
CA GLU A 162 3.18 10.09 15.12
C GLU A 162 2.81 9.23 13.89
N LYS A 163 3.46 8.08 13.74
CA LYS A 163 3.17 7.13 12.66
C LYS A 163 1.77 6.55 12.76
N VAL A 164 1.29 6.23 13.99
CA VAL A 164 -0.09 5.79 14.25
C VAL A 164 -1.08 6.80 13.69
N ARG A 165 -0.90 8.08 14.02
CA ARG A 165 -1.75 9.18 13.53
C ARG A 165 -1.75 9.24 12.00
N LYS A 166 -0.58 9.20 11.37
CA LYS A 166 -0.43 9.23 9.90
C LYS A 166 -1.08 8.01 9.23
N VAL A 167 -0.88 6.81 9.77
CA VAL A 167 -1.46 5.57 9.23
C VAL A 167 -2.98 5.61 9.35
N ARG A 168 -3.52 5.99 10.51
CA ARG A 168 -4.96 6.13 10.71
C ARG A 168 -5.58 7.11 9.69
N GLN A 169 -4.95 8.27 9.52
CA GLN A 169 -5.41 9.27 8.55
C GLN A 169 -5.39 8.73 7.12
N ARG A 170 -4.29 8.08 6.71
CA ARG A 170 -4.15 7.49 5.36
C ARG A 170 -5.17 6.38 5.12
N CYS A 171 -5.38 5.50 6.08
CA CYS A 171 -6.46 4.49 6.02
C CYS A 171 -7.82 5.17 5.86
N GLY A 172 -8.09 6.23 6.61
CA GLY A 172 -9.32 7.00 6.50
C GLY A 172 -9.56 7.61 5.11
N GLU A 173 -8.50 8.05 4.43
CA GLU A 173 -8.60 8.53 3.06
C GLU A 173 -8.96 7.41 2.06
N VAL A 174 -8.40 6.19 2.26
CA VAL A 174 -8.76 5.01 1.47
C VAL A 174 -10.22 4.63 1.69
N TRP A 175 -10.68 4.56 2.96
CA TRP A 175 -12.10 4.31 3.25
C TRP A 175 -13.02 5.37 2.68
N LYS A 176 -12.64 6.66 2.80
CA LYS A 176 -13.41 7.74 2.16
C LYS A 176 -13.57 7.52 0.65
N TYR A 177 -12.50 7.08 0.00
CA TYR A 177 -12.56 6.72 -1.42
C TYR A 177 -13.49 5.52 -1.67
N ALA A 178 -13.40 4.47 -0.85
CA ALA A 178 -14.27 3.30 -0.95
C ALA A 178 -15.75 3.65 -0.76
N VAL A 179 -16.08 4.52 0.20
CA VAL A 179 -17.45 4.99 0.44
C VAL A 179 -17.98 5.77 -0.76
N VAL A 180 -17.22 6.73 -1.29
CA VAL A 180 -17.64 7.53 -2.45
C VAL A 180 -17.82 6.69 -3.71
N THR A 181 -17.10 5.57 -3.83
CA THR A 181 -17.20 4.63 -4.95
C THR A 181 -18.18 3.47 -4.69
N GLY A 182 -18.93 3.49 -3.60
CA GLY A 182 -19.98 2.50 -3.27
C GLY A 182 -19.42 1.13 -2.82
N ARG A 183 -18.15 1.05 -2.45
CA ARG A 183 -17.48 -0.20 -2.03
C ARG A 183 -17.41 -0.38 -0.51
N ALA A 184 -17.76 0.64 0.26
CA ALA A 184 -17.97 0.60 1.70
C ALA A 184 -19.09 1.57 2.08
N GLU A 185 -19.79 1.30 3.18
CA GLU A 185 -20.85 2.16 3.68
C GLU A 185 -20.35 3.16 4.72
N TYR A 186 -19.25 2.82 5.41
CA TYR A 186 -18.76 3.55 6.56
C TYR A 186 -17.22 3.61 6.59
N ASN A 187 -16.69 4.71 7.15
CA ASN A 187 -15.25 4.92 7.38
C ASN A 187 -14.93 4.86 8.87
N PRO A 188 -14.28 3.80 9.38
CA PRO A 188 -14.01 3.64 10.81
C PRO A 188 -12.87 4.52 11.33
N ALA A 189 -12.00 5.04 10.47
CA ALA A 189 -10.76 5.69 10.88
C ALA A 189 -10.92 6.97 11.69
N PRO A 190 -11.93 7.86 11.47
CA PRO A 190 -12.14 9.04 12.30
C PRO A 190 -12.42 8.70 13.77
N ASP A 191 -13.28 7.72 14.03
CA ASP A 191 -13.73 7.36 15.38
C ASP A 191 -12.61 6.78 16.23
N LEU A 192 -11.64 6.14 15.59
CA LEU A 192 -10.45 5.59 16.25
C LEU A 192 -9.48 6.68 16.75
N ALA A 193 -9.76 7.96 16.50
CA ALA A 193 -8.91 9.04 17.00
C ALA A 193 -8.87 9.08 18.53
N SER A 194 -9.98 8.74 19.18
CA SER A 194 -10.09 8.72 20.65
C SER A 194 -9.51 7.43 21.29
N ALA A 195 -9.28 6.40 20.49
CA ALA A 195 -8.81 5.09 20.96
C ALA A 195 -7.28 4.89 20.84
N VAL A 196 -6.56 5.85 20.26
CA VAL A 196 -5.09 5.83 20.13
C VAL A 196 -4.47 6.94 20.97
N THR A 197 -3.26 6.72 21.48
CA THR A 197 -2.55 7.74 22.27
C THR A 197 -2.32 8.98 21.43
N PRO A 198 -2.71 10.17 21.91
CA PRO A 198 -2.42 11.42 21.24
C PRO A 198 -0.91 11.59 21.06
N HIS A 199 -0.50 12.00 19.87
CA HIS A 199 0.90 12.36 19.65
C HIS A 199 1.11 13.79 20.15
N GLU A 200 1.87 13.93 21.21
CA GLU A 200 2.34 15.23 21.67
C GLU A 200 3.37 15.77 20.67
N LYS A 201 3.06 16.93 20.11
CA LYS A 201 3.98 17.62 19.21
C LYS A 201 5.05 18.31 20.05
N GLU A 202 6.22 17.72 20.10
CA GLU A 202 7.39 18.45 20.55
C GLU A 202 7.83 19.41 19.45
N HIS A 203 8.09 20.66 19.83
CA HIS A 203 8.72 21.61 18.93
C HIS A 203 10.18 21.21 18.71
N TYR A 204 10.62 21.30 17.47
CA TYR A 204 12.05 21.16 17.21
C TYR A 204 12.83 22.18 18.02
N ALA A 205 14.03 21.81 18.46
CA ALA A 205 14.94 22.74 19.09
C ALA A 205 15.17 23.96 18.17
N PHE A 206 15.12 25.13 18.74
CA PHE A 206 15.39 26.39 18.05
C PHE A 206 16.31 27.23 18.91
N LEU A 207 17.05 28.12 18.29
CA LEU A 207 17.89 29.08 19.01
C LEU A 207 17.04 30.22 19.50
N THR A 208 17.12 30.52 20.79
CA THR A 208 16.56 31.71 21.36
C THR A 208 17.38 32.95 20.98
N GLN A 209 16.82 34.16 21.21
CA GLN A 209 17.53 35.40 20.97
C GLN A 209 18.83 35.47 21.77
N ASP A 210 18.84 34.95 23.00
CA ASP A 210 19.98 34.98 23.91
C ASP A 210 21.08 33.97 23.52
N GLU A 211 20.70 32.85 22.92
CA GLU A 211 21.64 31.80 22.45
C GLU A 211 22.26 32.14 21.09
N LEU A 212 21.61 32.95 20.27
CA LEU A 212 22.06 33.28 18.93
C LEU A 212 23.47 33.90 18.87
N PRO A 213 23.88 34.84 19.75
CA PRO A 213 25.21 35.42 19.71
C PRO A 213 26.32 34.39 19.99
N GLU A 214 26.08 33.46 20.89
CA GLU A 214 27.04 32.40 21.19
C GLU A 214 27.18 31.41 20.02
N PHE A 215 26.05 31.02 19.47
CA PHE A 215 26.01 30.17 18.27
C PHE A 215 26.78 30.81 17.11
N LEU A 216 26.60 32.10 16.84
CA LEU A 216 27.33 32.79 15.77
C LEU A 216 28.82 32.84 16.02
N ARG A 217 29.28 33.08 17.28
CA ARG A 217 30.68 33.03 17.66
C ARG A 217 31.29 31.64 17.44
N THR A 218 30.58 30.61 17.88
CA THR A 218 31.00 29.22 17.70
C THR A 218 31.07 28.84 16.20
N LEU A 219 30.06 29.28 15.40
CA LEU A 219 30.08 29.06 13.96
C LEU A 219 31.27 29.74 13.29
N ASN A 220 31.65 30.95 13.75
CA ASN A 220 32.80 31.67 13.19
C ASN A 220 34.14 30.98 13.51
N THR A 221 34.26 30.31 14.64
CA THR A 221 35.46 29.56 15.05
C THR A 221 35.41 28.09 14.63
N TYR A 222 34.35 27.67 13.92
CA TYR A 222 34.19 26.27 13.49
C TYR A 222 35.35 25.81 12.61
N ALA A 223 36.12 24.83 13.10
CA ALA A 223 37.35 24.30 12.46
C ALA A 223 37.07 23.20 11.41
N GLY A 224 35.81 22.85 11.17
CA GLY A 224 35.47 21.83 10.19
C GLY A 224 35.41 22.34 8.74
N SER A 225 34.55 21.77 7.93
CA SER A 225 34.44 22.13 6.53
C SER A 225 33.98 23.59 6.32
N VAL A 226 34.76 24.34 5.56
CA VAL A 226 34.44 25.74 5.15
C VAL A 226 33.11 25.78 4.42
N LEU A 227 32.81 24.80 3.57
CA LEU A 227 31.52 24.72 2.85
C LEU A 227 30.33 24.61 3.82
N VAL A 228 30.46 23.82 4.90
CA VAL A 228 29.41 23.68 5.91
C VAL A 228 29.26 25.00 6.67
N LYS A 229 30.35 25.67 7.04
CA LYS A 229 30.31 26.98 7.72
C LYS A 229 29.57 28.02 6.86
N ILE A 230 29.96 28.16 5.60
CA ILE A 230 29.31 29.10 4.65
C ILE A 230 27.84 28.74 4.44
N ALA A 231 27.51 27.46 4.31
CA ALA A 231 26.11 27.00 4.16
C ALA A 231 25.25 27.41 5.35
N MET A 232 25.74 27.20 6.58
CA MET A 232 25.01 27.59 7.80
C MET A 232 24.82 29.11 7.90
N GLN A 233 25.85 29.89 7.55
CA GLN A 233 25.75 31.36 7.52
C GLN A 233 24.73 31.83 6.47
N LEU A 234 24.74 31.24 5.26
CA LEU A 234 23.76 31.56 4.23
C LEU A 234 22.34 31.18 4.65
N LEU A 235 22.12 30.04 5.33
CA LEU A 235 20.81 29.65 5.85
C LEU A 235 20.27 30.70 6.84
N ILE A 236 21.11 31.22 7.72
CA ILE A 236 20.72 32.25 8.69
C ILE A 236 20.36 33.56 7.98
N LEU A 237 21.20 33.99 7.02
CA LEU A 237 21.02 35.26 6.30
C LEU A 237 19.82 35.26 5.33
N THR A 238 19.45 34.11 4.79
CA THR A 238 18.42 34.01 3.77
C THR A 238 17.11 33.43 4.25
N GLY A 239 17.11 32.68 5.37
CA GLY A 239 15.93 32.02 5.91
C GLY A 239 15.34 30.92 5.03
N VAL A 240 16.05 30.48 3.99
CA VAL A 240 15.60 29.41 3.09
C VAL A 240 15.66 28.04 3.75
N ARG A 241 14.94 27.07 3.20
CA ARG A 241 15.02 25.70 3.72
C ARG A 241 16.37 25.05 3.41
N PRO A 242 16.88 24.21 4.31
CA PRO A 242 18.16 23.50 4.07
C PRO A 242 18.19 22.72 2.74
N GLY A 243 17.05 22.14 2.31
CA GLY A 243 16.93 21.45 1.03
C GLY A 243 17.04 22.37 -0.18
N GLU A 244 16.54 23.58 -0.09
CA GLU A 244 16.61 24.60 -1.14
C GLU A 244 18.07 25.05 -1.32
N LEU A 245 18.77 25.37 -0.23
CA LEU A 245 20.19 25.77 -0.28
C LEU A 245 21.11 24.62 -0.76
N ARG A 246 20.89 23.39 -0.28
CA ARG A 246 21.72 22.24 -0.67
C ARG A 246 21.66 21.92 -2.17
N GLN A 247 20.55 22.24 -2.81
CA GLN A 247 20.34 22.00 -4.24
C GLN A 247 20.51 23.28 -5.08
N ALA A 248 21.03 24.36 -4.48
CA ALA A 248 21.22 25.62 -5.16
C ALA A 248 22.30 25.52 -6.23
N GLU A 249 22.02 26.11 -7.38
CA GLU A 249 22.93 26.19 -8.53
C GLU A 249 23.45 27.62 -8.73
N TRP A 250 24.67 27.78 -9.17
CA TRP A 250 25.30 29.08 -9.39
C TRP A 250 24.50 29.94 -10.38
N GLN A 251 23.88 29.38 -11.39
CA GLN A 251 23.08 30.07 -12.38
C GLN A 251 21.81 30.74 -11.84
N GLU A 252 21.39 30.38 -10.62
CA GLU A 252 20.21 30.94 -9.98
C GLU A 252 20.45 32.29 -9.31
N PHE A 253 21.74 32.68 -9.19
CA PHE A 253 22.14 33.90 -8.47
C PHE A 253 22.40 35.04 -9.44
N ASP A 254 21.62 36.12 -9.34
CA ASP A 254 21.83 37.37 -10.01
C ASP A 254 22.58 38.33 -9.06
N PHE A 255 23.88 38.45 -9.26
CA PHE A 255 24.76 39.26 -8.41
C PHE A 255 24.53 40.78 -8.64
N GLU A 256 24.09 41.18 -9.84
CA GLU A 256 23.83 42.59 -10.15
C GLU A 256 22.56 43.07 -9.44
N ARG A 257 21.51 42.27 -9.52
CA ARG A 257 20.24 42.53 -8.83
C ARG A 257 20.24 42.14 -7.37
N LYS A 258 21.26 41.43 -6.90
CA LYS A 258 21.39 40.89 -5.54
C LYS A 258 20.22 40.00 -5.16
N VAL A 259 19.86 39.07 -6.04
CA VAL A 259 18.75 38.14 -5.81
C VAL A 259 19.15 36.71 -6.16
N TRP A 260 18.57 35.76 -5.44
CA TRP A 260 18.61 34.36 -5.73
C TRP A 260 17.22 33.90 -6.19
N ASN A 261 17.12 33.38 -7.39
CA ASN A 261 15.87 32.88 -8.01
C ASN A 261 15.78 31.38 -7.81
N VAL A 262 15.04 30.92 -6.77
CA VAL A 262 14.78 29.50 -6.56
C VAL A 262 13.70 29.04 -7.53
N PRO A 263 13.97 28.07 -8.42
CA PRO A 263 13.00 27.62 -9.41
C PRO A 263 11.82 26.88 -8.79
N ALA A 264 10.65 26.96 -9.44
CA ALA A 264 9.38 26.44 -8.97
C ALA A 264 9.41 24.92 -8.68
N GLU A 265 10.20 24.18 -9.47
CA GLU A 265 10.33 22.72 -9.41
C GLU A 265 10.87 22.24 -8.04
N ARG A 266 11.71 23.06 -7.40
CA ARG A 266 12.29 22.78 -6.07
C ARG A 266 11.44 23.31 -4.91
N MET A 267 10.43 24.14 -5.22
CA MET A 267 9.59 24.74 -4.19
C MET A 267 8.40 23.86 -3.85
N LYS A 268 8.12 23.71 -2.53
CA LYS A 268 6.96 22.93 -2.03
C LYS A 268 5.63 23.39 -2.63
N MET A 269 5.50 24.69 -2.89
CA MET A 269 4.28 25.28 -3.46
C MET A 269 4.31 25.39 -5.00
N ARG A 270 5.35 24.86 -5.65
CA ARG A 270 5.54 24.90 -7.11
C ARG A 270 5.41 26.33 -7.67
N ARG A 271 5.90 27.33 -6.94
CA ARG A 271 6.01 28.72 -7.36
C ARG A 271 7.45 29.15 -7.19
N PRO A 272 8.03 29.90 -8.16
CA PRO A 272 9.38 30.42 -8.02
C PRO A 272 9.44 31.32 -6.77
N HIS A 273 10.58 31.27 -6.08
CA HIS A 273 10.82 32.06 -4.89
C HIS A 273 12.04 32.96 -5.11
N LEU A 274 11.84 34.25 -4.92
CA LEU A 274 12.87 35.25 -5.08
C LEU A 274 13.39 35.62 -3.68
N VAL A 275 14.67 35.37 -3.44
CA VAL A 275 15.37 35.62 -2.16
C VAL A 275 16.28 36.80 -2.33
N PRO A 276 16.04 37.95 -1.67
CA PRO A 276 16.98 39.08 -1.67
C PRO A 276 18.27 38.68 -0.94
N LEU A 277 19.41 39.10 -1.49
CA LEU A 277 20.72 38.83 -0.93
C LEU A 277 21.28 40.06 -0.24
N SER A 278 21.58 39.94 1.05
CA SER A 278 22.32 40.96 1.78
C SER A 278 23.78 41.05 1.28
N SER A 279 24.46 42.14 1.60
CA SER A 279 25.90 42.27 1.30
C SER A 279 26.72 41.12 1.91
N GLN A 280 26.37 40.73 3.15
CA GLN A 280 27.03 39.61 3.83
C GLN A 280 26.81 38.28 3.08
N ALA A 281 25.63 38.04 2.53
CA ALA A 281 25.34 36.84 1.73
C ALA A 281 26.16 36.83 0.44
N ILE A 282 26.28 37.98 -0.21
CA ILE A 282 27.10 38.13 -1.42
C ILE A 282 28.59 37.90 -1.13
N ASP A 283 29.09 38.42 0.00
CA ASP A 283 30.49 38.22 0.42
C ASP A 283 30.77 36.72 0.65
N LEU A 284 29.85 35.98 1.26
CA LEU A 284 29.95 34.53 1.43
C LEU A 284 29.92 33.76 0.10
N LEU A 285 29.05 34.18 -0.82
CA LEU A 285 29.00 33.60 -2.17
C LEU A 285 30.30 33.86 -2.96
N ASN A 286 30.89 35.06 -2.81
CA ASN A 286 32.19 35.39 -3.42
C ASN A 286 33.34 34.55 -2.83
N GLN A 287 33.32 34.27 -1.52
CA GLN A 287 34.27 33.36 -0.90
C GLN A 287 34.09 31.93 -1.36
N LEU A 288 32.84 31.50 -1.64
CA LEU A 288 32.51 30.16 -2.09
C LEU A 288 32.86 29.91 -3.57
N LYS A 289 32.75 30.94 -4.39
CA LYS A 289 32.91 30.85 -5.86
C LYS A 289 34.24 30.25 -6.32
N PRO A 290 35.41 30.56 -5.73
CA PRO A 290 36.67 29.90 -6.10
C PRO A 290 36.71 28.40 -5.77
N MET A 291 35.92 27.96 -4.83
CA MET A 291 35.92 26.55 -4.34
C MET A 291 34.99 25.66 -5.19
N THR A 292 33.83 26.17 -5.59
CA THR A 292 32.76 25.36 -6.21
C THR A 292 32.22 25.97 -7.51
N GLY A 293 32.63 27.16 -7.88
CA GLY A 293 32.10 27.90 -9.05
C GLY A 293 32.43 27.30 -10.42
N ALA A 294 33.31 26.32 -10.48
CA ALA A 294 33.58 25.56 -11.71
C ALA A 294 32.46 24.50 -11.97
N GLY A 295 31.68 24.14 -10.95
CA GLY A 295 30.54 23.21 -11.04
C GLY A 295 29.21 23.93 -11.07
N ALA A 296 28.13 23.18 -11.26
CA ALA A 296 26.76 23.72 -11.25
C ALA A 296 26.28 24.08 -9.83
N LEU A 297 26.55 23.20 -8.86
CA LEU A 297 26.04 23.30 -7.48
C LEU A 297 26.88 24.22 -6.60
N LEU A 298 26.22 25.01 -5.75
CA LEU A 298 26.92 25.77 -4.69
C LEU A 298 27.64 24.83 -3.72
N PHE A 299 27.00 23.74 -3.33
CA PHE A 299 27.48 22.79 -2.34
C PHE A 299 27.49 21.37 -2.92
N PRO A 300 28.51 21.02 -3.75
CA PRO A 300 28.64 19.68 -4.29
C PRO A 300 28.89 18.66 -3.18
N GLY A 301 28.31 17.46 -3.32
CA GLY A 301 28.58 16.32 -2.42
C GLY A 301 30.01 15.78 -2.61
N ARG A 302 30.47 14.95 -1.64
CA ARG A 302 31.81 14.33 -1.73
C ARG A 302 32.02 13.42 -2.96
N ASN A 303 30.95 13.00 -3.60
CA ASN A 303 30.96 12.06 -4.75
C ASN A 303 30.49 12.70 -6.06
N ASN A 304 30.43 14.00 -6.12
CA ASN A 304 30.10 14.76 -7.36
C ASN A 304 31.27 15.61 -7.75
#